data_13e9890719de4b286e6c1b3fa1a0f857
#
_entry.id   13e9890719de4b286e6c1b3fa1a0f857
#
_cell.length_a   1.000
_cell.length_b   1.000
_cell.length_c   1.000
_cell.angle_alpha   90.00
_cell.angle_beta   90.00
_cell.angle_gamma   90.00
#
_symmetry.space_group_name_H-M   'P 1'
#
loop_
_entity.id
_entity.type
_entity.pdbx_description
1 polymer ?
#
loop_
_entity_poly.entity_id
_entity_poly.type
_entity_poly.pdbx_seq_one_letter_code
_entity_poly.pdbx_strand_id
1 'polypeptide(L)'
;MKVKINGTGLYLPPKIEKSEDIADLIGKSSDWIHQKSGVFERRISEIDVDKMGAIAGTKAIGDGHPPDLIINASGVPKQTIPDTSTFFQKEMGYEGIPSFSIHCTCLSFIVAFHTASSLISSKSYKRILIISSDRGSIGRNFNEPESASLFGDGAAAILLEPSSVQENNELLYHSMNTFPSGSSYTEVRGGGTMRHPQNPKTKLEDNLFSMDGPAVYKIARKQIYKILLKTLRANSITKEDIDWVIPHQASGKAVEAYVSAGGFKKRQVLETISKFGNCVAASVPMTLAIALEEKKIKRDDLVLLIGTGAGLSAGCTLLRY
;
A
#
# COMPACT_ATOMS: atom_id res chain seq x y z
N MET A 1 -2.57 0.87 -21.32
CA MET A 1 -4.00 0.58 -21.05
C MET A 1 -4.70 1.89 -20.74
N LYS A 2 -5.68 2.27 -21.55
CA LYS A 2 -6.42 3.54 -21.39
C LYS A 2 -7.37 3.47 -20.22
N VAL A 3 -6.90 3.93 -19.06
CA VAL A 3 -7.64 3.98 -17.80
C VAL A 3 -7.33 5.30 -17.08
N LYS A 4 -8.29 5.80 -16.33
CA LYS A 4 -8.14 7.01 -15.53
C LYS A 4 -8.57 6.77 -14.07
N ILE A 5 -7.95 7.50 -13.16
CA ILE A 5 -8.42 7.66 -11.80
C ILE A 5 -9.55 8.69 -11.85
N ASN A 6 -10.77 8.24 -11.57
CA ASN A 6 -11.97 9.07 -11.59
C ASN A 6 -12.40 9.56 -10.20
N GLY A 7 -11.92 8.90 -9.17
CA GLY A 7 -12.16 9.31 -7.78
C GLY A 7 -11.14 8.73 -6.82
N THR A 8 -10.94 9.44 -5.73
CA THR A 8 -10.07 9.02 -4.62
C THR A 8 -10.79 9.24 -3.30
N GLY A 9 -10.49 8.42 -2.31
CA GLY A 9 -11.01 8.61 -0.98
C GLY A 9 -10.03 8.15 0.09
N LEU A 10 -10.06 8.83 1.21
CA LEU A 10 -9.15 8.61 2.34
C LEU A 10 -9.93 8.43 3.63
N TYR A 11 -9.46 7.52 4.47
CA TYR A 11 -9.75 7.52 5.89
C TYR A 11 -8.44 7.56 6.65
N LEU A 12 -8.22 8.66 7.35
CA LEU A 12 -7.12 8.85 8.28
C LEU A 12 -7.71 8.79 9.69
N PRO A 13 -7.35 7.79 10.52
CA PRO A 13 -7.86 7.71 11.89
C PRO A 13 -7.58 9.00 12.66
N PRO A 14 -8.51 9.49 13.50
CA PRO A 14 -8.35 10.75 14.21
C PRO A 14 -7.28 10.70 15.31
N LYS A 15 -7.08 9.52 15.93
CA LYS A 15 -6.11 9.35 17.02
C LYS A 15 -4.69 9.36 16.48
N ILE A 16 -3.89 10.30 16.96
CA ILE A 16 -2.47 10.40 16.69
C ILE A 16 -1.70 9.73 17.83
N GLU A 17 -0.75 8.88 17.51
CA GLU A 17 0.25 8.34 18.43
C GLU A 17 1.62 8.85 17.97
N LYS A 18 2.29 9.61 18.79
CA LYS A 18 3.64 10.12 18.53
C LYS A 18 4.69 9.09 18.91
N SER A 19 5.90 9.26 18.39
CA SER A 19 7.00 8.36 18.73
C SER A 19 7.40 8.46 20.20
N GLU A 20 7.18 9.62 20.83
CA GLU A 20 7.36 9.82 22.28
C GLU A 20 6.42 8.94 23.11
N ASP A 21 5.18 8.75 22.65
CA ASP A 21 4.14 8.00 23.39
C ASP A 21 4.48 6.50 23.54
N ILE A 22 5.32 5.95 22.62
CA ILE A 22 5.69 4.53 22.64
C ILE A 22 7.16 4.29 23.01
N ALA A 23 7.95 5.33 23.14
CA ALA A 23 9.39 5.25 23.39
C ALA A 23 9.72 4.39 24.64
N ASP A 24 9.07 4.68 25.75
CA ASP A 24 9.25 3.95 27.02
C ASP A 24 8.73 2.50 26.92
N LEU A 25 7.63 2.28 26.19
CA LEU A 25 7.04 0.94 26.02
C LEU A 25 7.98 -0.04 25.29
N ILE A 26 8.84 0.48 24.41
CA ILE A 26 9.78 -0.32 23.64
C ILE A 26 11.24 -0.20 24.15
N GLY A 27 11.45 0.54 25.25
CA GLY A 27 12.76 0.74 25.85
C GLY A 27 13.75 1.46 24.93
N LYS A 28 13.27 2.43 24.13
CA LYS A 28 14.07 3.25 23.20
C LYS A 28 13.70 4.71 23.32
N SER A 29 14.59 5.59 22.87
CA SER A 29 14.28 7.03 22.76
C SER A 29 13.46 7.32 21.49
N SER A 30 12.71 8.41 21.48
CA SER A 30 12.05 8.94 20.27
C SER A 30 13.04 9.21 19.15
N ASP A 31 14.24 9.72 19.45
CA ASP A 31 15.31 9.92 18.46
C ASP A 31 15.73 8.60 17.80
N TRP A 32 15.82 7.51 18.59
CA TRP A 32 16.11 6.21 18.03
C TRP A 32 15.01 5.76 17.05
N ILE A 33 13.73 5.98 17.42
CA ILE A 33 12.58 5.68 16.54
C ILE A 33 12.69 6.47 15.23
N HIS A 34 12.92 7.79 15.32
CA HIS A 34 13.05 8.66 14.16
C HIS A 34 14.19 8.21 13.23
N GLN A 35 15.35 7.87 13.79
CA GLN A 35 16.50 7.42 13.03
C GLN A 35 16.31 6.05 12.37
N LYS A 36 15.60 5.14 13.02
CA LYS A 36 15.39 3.77 12.55
C LYS A 36 14.24 3.63 11.58
N SER A 37 13.06 4.10 11.98
CA SER A 37 11.84 3.94 11.21
C SER A 37 11.53 5.13 10.28
N GLY A 38 11.98 6.33 10.65
CA GLY A 38 11.60 7.59 10.00
C GLY A 38 10.19 8.07 10.40
N VAL A 39 9.56 7.43 11.38
CA VAL A 39 8.21 7.74 11.85
C VAL A 39 8.29 8.74 12.99
N PHE A 40 7.59 9.87 12.90
CA PHE A 40 7.44 10.84 13.97
C PHE A 40 6.09 10.69 14.67
N GLU A 41 5.06 10.43 13.88
CA GLU A 41 3.72 10.14 14.36
C GLU A 41 3.04 9.12 13.44
N ARG A 42 1.98 8.51 13.94
CA ARG A 42 1.13 7.60 13.18
C ARG A 42 -0.31 7.74 13.59
N ARG A 43 -1.20 7.17 12.80
CA ARG A 43 -2.62 7.12 13.12
C ARG A 43 -2.98 5.76 13.65
N ILE A 44 -3.81 5.72 14.68
CA ILE A 44 -4.31 4.49 15.31
C ILE A 44 -5.83 4.47 15.20
N SER A 45 -6.35 3.42 14.59
CA SER A 45 -7.78 3.28 14.37
C SER A 45 -8.48 2.59 15.52
N GLU A 46 -9.63 3.14 15.92
CA GLU A 46 -10.56 2.53 16.88
C GLU A 46 -11.67 1.74 16.17
N ILE A 47 -11.79 1.89 14.84
CA ILE A 47 -12.72 1.11 14.01
C ILE A 47 -11.96 0.10 13.17
N ASP A 48 -12.67 -0.96 12.73
CA ASP A 48 -12.04 -2.05 12.02
C ASP A 48 -11.84 -1.74 10.51
N VAL A 49 -11.07 -2.57 9.82
CA VAL A 49 -10.64 -2.37 8.42
C VAL A 49 -11.81 -2.21 7.46
N ASP A 50 -12.93 -2.92 7.68
CA ASP A 50 -14.11 -2.84 6.83
C ASP A 50 -14.74 -1.44 6.87
N LYS A 51 -14.92 -0.87 8.05
CA LYS A 51 -15.46 0.48 8.23
C LYS A 51 -14.52 1.55 7.68
N MET A 52 -13.22 1.41 7.96
CA MET A 52 -12.19 2.32 7.39
C MET A 52 -12.24 2.31 5.87
N GLY A 53 -12.24 1.11 5.28
CA GLY A 53 -12.28 0.92 3.83
C GLY A 53 -13.57 1.39 3.20
N ALA A 54 -14.72 1.17 3.83
CA ALA A 54 -16.01 1.65 3.38
C ALA A 54 -16.09 3.18 3.35
N ILE A 55 -15.57 3.86 4.39
CA ILE A 55 -15.51 5.33 4.41
C ILE A 55 -14.64 5.85 3.25
N ALA A 56 -13.46 5.25 3.03
CA ALA A 56 -12.62 5.61 1.90
C ALA A 56 -13.30 5.32 0.55
N GLY A 57 -13.95 4.16 0.43
CA GLY A 57 -14.68 3.74 -0.77
C GLY A 57 -15.83 4.70 -1.12
N THR A 58 -16.65 5.05 -0.15
CA THR A 58 -17.76 6.00 -0.31
C THR A 58 -17.25 7.36 -0.79
N LYS A 59 -16.15 7.86 -0.21
CA LYS A 59 -15.55 9.13 -0.67
C LYS A 59 -15.04 9.04 -2.11
N ALA A 60 -14.42 7.91 -2.49
CA ALA A 60 -13.92 7.73 -3.85
C ALA A 60 -15.04 7.67 -4.90
N ILE A 61 -16.19 7.12 -4.54
CA ILE A 61 -17.39 7.07 -5.40
C ILE A 61 -18.04 8.46 -5.51
N GLY A 62 -18.07 9.23 -4.41
CA GLY A 62 -18.78 10.50 -4.30
C GLY A 62 -20.26 10.31 -4.59
N ASP A 63 -20.85 11.29 -5.27
CA ASP A 63 -22.28 11.27 -5.69
C ASP A 63 -22.51 10.42 -6.96
N GLY A 64 -21.49 9.68 -7.41
CA GLY A 64 -21.54 8.87 -8.63
C GLY A 64 -22.29 7.55 -8.48
N HIS A 65 -22.44 6.85 -9.61
CA HIS A 65 -23.06 5.51 -9.61
C HIS A 65 -22.19 4.50 -8.86
N PRO A 66 -22.77 3.40 -8.34
CA PRO A 66 -22.00 2.29 -7.76
C PRO A 66 -20.95 1.73 -8.72
N PRO A 67 -19.85 1.13 -8.22
CA PRO A 67 -18.89 0.45 -9.07
C PRO A 67 -19.49 -0.86 -9.62
N ASP A 68 -18.95 -1.33 -10.75
CA ASP A 68 -19.28 -2.62 -11.35
C ASP A 68 -18.52 -3.78 -10.67
N LEU A 69 -17.42 -3.46 -10.00
CA LEU A 69 -16.55 -4.40 -9.30
C LEU A 69 -15.88 -3.71 -8.10
N ILE A 70 -15.79 -4.42 -6.99
CA ILE A 70 -15.01 -3.99 -5.81
C ILE A 70 -13.84 -4.95 -5.62
N ILE A 71 -12.62 -4.41 -5.57
CA ILE A 71 -11.39 -5.17 -5.29
C ILE A 71 -10.83 -4.73 -3.95
N ASN A 72 -10.76 -5.66 -2.99
CA ASN A 72 -9.96 -5.45 -1.79
C ASN A 72 -8.48 -5.67 -2.13
N ALA A 73 -7.66 -4.68 -1.83
CA ALA A 73 -6.22 -4.70 -2.03
C ALA A 73 -5.45 -4.38 -0.73
N SER A 74 -5.98 -4.85 0.40
CA SER A 74 -5.35 -4.72 1.72
C SER A 74 -4.25 -5.76 1.92
N GLY A 75 -3.32 -5.46 2.81
CA GLY A 75 -2.26 -6.40 3.21
C GLY A 75 -2.70 -7.35 4.34
N VAL A 76 -3.70 -6.97 5.14
CA VAL A 76 -4.23 -7.78 6.24
C VAL A 76 -5.74 -7.91 6.07
N PRO A 77 -6.28 -9.15 6.05
CA PRO A 77 -7.72 -9.35 5.95
C PRO A 77 -8.41 -9.03 7.28
N LYS A 78 -9.72 -8.71 7.23
CA LYS A 78 -10.56 -8.59 8.43
C LYS A 78 -10.62 -9.91 9.21
N GLN A 79 -10.79 -11.00 8.49
CA GLN A 79 -10.84 -12.37 8.99
C GLN A 79 -10.51 -13.35 7.85
N THR A 80 -10.29 -14.62 8.19
CA THR A 80 -9.93 -15.65 7.21
C THR A 80 -11.06 -15.93 6.21
N ILE A 81 -12.30 -16.00 6.65
CA ILE A 81 -13.52 -16.30 5.87
C ILE A 81 -14.69 -15.54 6.50
N PRO A 82 -15.53 -14.83 5.70
CA PRO A 82 -15.46 -14.63 4.27
C PRO A 82 -14.42 -13.60 3.84
N ASP A 83 -14.29 -13.37 2.53
CA ASP A 83 -13.40 -12.38 1.94
C ASP A 83 -13.70 -10.95 2.43
N THR A 84 -12.65 -10.17 2.68
CA THR A 84 -12.78 -8.80 3.23
C THR A 84 -13.59 -7.87 2.33
N SER A 85 -13.58 -8.07 1.01
CA SER A 85 -14.33 -7.24 0.06
C SER A 85 -15.85 -7.28 0.30
N THR A 86 -16.37 -8.39 0.83
CA THR A 86 -17.80 -8.52 1.16
C THR A 86 -18.19 -7.59 2.32
N PHE A 87 -17.29 -7.39 3.27
CA PHE A 87 -17.54 -6.48 4.39
C PHE A 87 -17.51 -5.02 3.95
N PHE A 88 -16.61 -4.64 3.01
CA PHE A 88 -16.64 -3.30 2.43
C PHE A 88 -17.98 -3.02 1.76
N GLN A 89 -18.46 -3.96 0.95
CA GLN A 89 -19.73 -3.83 0.26
C GLN A 89 -20.90 -3.67 1.24
N LYS A 90 -20.92 -4.49 2.31
CA LYS A 90 -21.93 -4.42 3.37
C LYS A 90 -21.92 -3.06 4.08
N GLU A 91 -20.74 -2.57 4.50
CA GLU A 91 -20.61 -1.29 5.21
C GLU A 91 -20.97 -0.08 4.31
N MET A 92 -20.77 -0.20 2.98
CA MET A 92 -21.20 0.83 2.00
C MET A 92 -22.68 0.73 1.62
N GLY A 93 -23.41 -0.29 2.10
CA GLY A 93 -24.83 -0.47 1.81
C GLY A 93 -25.12 -1.01 0.40
N TYR A 94 -24.17 -1.67 -0.24
CA TYR A 94 -24.36 -2.30 -1.56
C TYR A 94 -24.63 -3.79 -1.46
N GLU A 95 -25.34 -4.31 -2.44
CA GLU A 95 -25.59 -5.74 -2.63
C GLU A 95 -25.45 -6.12 -4.11
N GLY A 96 -25.01 -7.35 -4.37
CA GLY A 96 -24.96 -7.91 -5.72
C GLY A 96 -23.81 -7.43 -6.61
N ILE A 97 -22.90 -6.59 -6.11
CA ILE A 97 -21.71 -6.17 -6.84
C ILE A 97 -20.65 -7.28 -6.72
N PRO A 98 -20.08 -7.79 -7.83
CA PRO A 98 -18.95 -8.70 -7.76
C PRO A 98 -17.82 -8.13 -6.90
N SER A 99 -17.25 -8.94 -6.00
CA SER A 99 -16.15 -8.49 -5.17
C SER A 99 -15.20 -9.62 -4.80
N PHE A 100 -13.91 -9.32 -4.72
CA PHE A 100 -12.85 -10.25 -4.32
C PHE A 100 -11.62 -9.51 -3.82
N SER A 101 -10.69 -10.27 -3.21
CA SER A 101 -9.39 -9.75 -2.77
C SER A 101 -8.26 -10.08 -3.74
N ILE A 102 -7.35 -9.12 -3.91
CA ILE A 102 -6.02 -9.35 -4.47
C ILE A 102 -5.03 -9.16 -3.33
N HIS A 103 -4.37 -10.24 -2.94
CA HIS A 103 -3.40 -10.25 -1.85
C HIS A 103 -1.98 -10.48 -2.36
N CYS A 104 -1.14 -9.48 -2.17
CA CYS A 104 0.30 -9.50 -2.42
C CYS A 104 1.02 -8.69 -1.32
N THR A 105 0.53 -8.81 -0.08
CA THR A 105 1.02 -8.06 1.08
C THR A 105 1.07 -6.54 0.78
N CYS A 106 2.16 -5.84 1.05
CA CYS A 106 2.29 -4.40 0.80
C CYS A 106 2.21 -3.99 -0.68
N LEU A 107 2.30 -4.95 -1.63
CA LEU A 107 2.13 -4.69 -3.07
C LEU A 107 0.70 -4.89 -3.57
N SER A 108 -0.25 -5.29 -2.71
CA SER A 108 -1.62 -5.61 -3.12
C SER A 108 -2.24 -4.53 -3.99
N PHE A 109 -2.08 -3.24 -3.62
CA PHE A 109 -2.62 -2.12 -4.39
C PHE A 109 -2.00 -2.02 -5.81
N ILE A 110 -0.68 -2.14 -5.94
CA ILE A 110 0.02 -2.04 -7.23
C ILE A 110 -0.44 -3.15 -8.18
N VAL A 111 -0.61 -4.38 -7.65
CA VAL A 111 -1.12 -5.53 -8.41
C VAL A 111 -2.59 -5.35 -8.76
N ALA A 112 -3.40 -4.90 -7.81
CA ALA A 112 -4.84 -4.63 -8.02
C ALA A 112 -5.06 -3.53 -9.06
N PHE A 113 -4.26 -2.47 -9.05
CA PHE A 113 -4.33 -1.39 -10.04
C PHE A 113 -4.10 -1.92 -11.46
N HIS A 114 -3.07 -2.75 -11.66
CA HIS A 114 -2.81 -3.41 -12.94
C HIS A 114 -3.93 -4.36 -13.35
N THR A 115 -4.42 -5.19 -12.43
CA THR A 115 -5.52 -6.14 -12.69
C THR A 115 -6.80 -5.39 -13.07
N ALA A 116 -7.20 -4.37 -12.33
CA ALA A 116 -8.36 -3.54 -12.62
C ALA A 116 -8.22 -2.86 -13.99
N SER A 117 -7.03 -2.32 -14.31
CA SER A 117 -6.75 -1.73 -15.62
C SER A 117 -6.89 -2.74 -16.76
N SER A 118 -6.48 -3.99 -16.54
CA SER A 118 -6.64 -5.08 -17.52
C SER A 118 -8.10 -5.46 -17.72
N LEU A 119 -8.88 -5.54 -16.64
CA LEU A 119 -10.32 -5.82 -16.69
C LEU A 119 -11.11 -4.70 -17.40
N ILE A 120 -10.72 -3.45 -17.21
CA ILE A 120 -11.28 -2.31 -17.95
C ILE A 120 -10.90 -2.40 -19.43
N SER A 121 -9.63 -2.67 -19.74
CA SER A 121 -9.14 -2.76 -21.12
C SER A 121 -9.78 -3.91 -21.90
N SER A 122 -10.07 -5.03 -21.24
CA SER A 122 -10.82 -6.17 -21.81
C SER A 122 -12.33 -5.91 -21.93
N LYS A 123 -12.82 -4.76 -21.43
CA LYS A 123 -14.25 -4.38 -21.37
C LYS A 123 -15.10 -5.31 -20.50
N SER A 124 -14.48 -6.08 -19.59
CA SER A 124 -15.19 -6.92 -18.63
C SER A 124 -15.93 -6.10 -17.58
N TYR A 125 -15.34 -4.97 -17.19
CA TYR A 125 -15.89 -3.99 -16.26
C TYR A 125 -15.58 -2.56 -16.72
N LYS A 126 -16.40 -1.58 -16.32
CA LYS A 126 -16.22 -0.18 -16.69
C LYS A 126 -15.84 0.70 -15.49
N ARG A 127 -16.25 0.31 -14.29
CA ARG A 127 -16.10 1.13 -13.09
C ARG A 127 -15.64 0.26 -11.93
N ILE A 128 -14.35 0.29 -11.61
CA ILE A 128 -13.75 -0.59 -10.61
C ILE A 128 -13.27 0.22 -9.41
N LEU A 129 -13.76 -0.13 -8.23
CA LEU A 129 -13.31 0.44 -6.96
C LEU A 129 -12.25 -0.48 -6.34
N ILE A 130 -11.05 0.06 -6.14
CA ILE A 130 -9.97 -0.62 -5.41
C ILE A 130 -9.88 -0.01 -4.03
N ILE A 131 -9.97 -0.83 -2.98
CA ILE A 131 -9.88 -0.39 -1.57
C ILE A 131 -8.68 -1.07 -0.91
N SER A 132 -7.80 -0.29 -0.30
CA SER A 132 -6.78 -0.79 0.63
C SER A 132 -7.04 -0.20 2.00
N SER A 133 -7.23 -1.06 3.00
CA SER A 133 -7.55 -0.68 4.38
C SER A 133 -6.80 -1.57 5.34
N ASP A 134 -5.85 -1.00 6.05
CA ASP A 134 -4.95 -1.78 6.91
C ASP A 134 -4.87 -1.19 8.32
N ARG A 135 -4.96 -2.07 9.32
CA ARG A 135 -4.69 -1.80 10.74
C ARG A 135 -3.38 -2.47 11.13
N GLY A 136 -2.27 -1.90 10.66
CA GLY A 136 -0.94 -2.42 10.95
C GLY A 136 -0.60 -2.38 12.45
N SER A 137 -1.22 -1.46 13.19
CA SER A 137 -0.98 -1.26 14.61
C SER A 137 -1.29 -2.47 15.49
N ILE A 138 -2.29 -3.30 15.12
CA ILE A 138 -2.66 -4.49 15.89
C ILE A 138 -1.63 -5.62 15.80
N GLY A 139 -0.82 -5.64 14.73
CA GLY A 139 0.23 -6.63 14.53
C GLY A 139 1.59 -6.23 15.11
N ARG A 140 1.70 -5.07 15.78
CA ARG A 140 2.98 -4.61 16.35
C ARG A 140 3.49 -5.55 17.42
N ASN A 141 4.77 -5.90 17.32
CA ASN A 141 5.47 -6.66 18.35
C ASN A 141 6.28 -5.73 19.24
N PHE A 142 5.78 -5.43 20.43
CA PHE A 142 6.45 -4.53 21.38
C PHE A 142 7.74 -5.10 21.97
N ASN A 143 7.98 -6.41 21.80
CA ASN A 143 9.27 -7.02 22.13
C ASN A 143 10.31 -6.84 21.01
N GLU A 144 9.89 -6.39 19.83
CA GLU A 144 10.75 -6.03 18.71
C GLU A 144 10.60 -4.52 18.41
N PRO A 145 11.46 -3.65 18.97
CA PRO A 145 11.32 -2.19 18.85
C PRO A 145 11.19 -1.67 17.43
N GLU A 146 11.85 -2.31 16.44
CA GLU A 146 11.74 -1.91 15.04
C GLU A 146 10.32 -2.16 14.50
N SER A 147 9.70 -3.30 14.84
CA SER A 147 8.32 -3.62 14.47
C SER A 147 7.32 -2.67 15.14
N ALA A 148 7.44 -2.50 16.46
CA ALA A 148 6.52 -1.66 17.24
C ALA A 148 6.53 -0.20 16.79
N SER A 149 7.69 0.32 16.37
CA SER A 149 7.88 1.71 15.98
C SER A 149 7.43 2.04 14.56
N LEU A 150 7.07 1.03 13.74
CA LEU A 150 6.93 1.21 12.29
C LEU A 150 5.49 1.46 11.86
N PHE A 151 4.53 0.67 12.34
CA PHE A 151 3.19 0.59 11.77
C PHE A 151 2.23 1.67 12.24
N GLY A 152 1.38 2.09 11.31
CA GLY A 152 0.19 2.88 11.52
C GLY A 152 -1.01 2.30 10.78
N ASP A 153 -2.17 2.94 10.94
CA ASP A 153 -3.44 2.54 10.38
C ASP A 153 -3.96 3.57 9.38
N GLY A 154 -4.67 3.10 8.35
CA GLY A 154 -5.31 3.98 7.38
C GLY A 154 -5.97 3.22 6.25
N ALA A 155 -6.79 3.92 5.49
CA ALA A 155 -7.41 3.37 4.31
C ALA A 155 -7.43 4.39 3.17
N ALA A 156 -7.30 3.88 1.95
CA ALA A 156 -7.54 4.64 0.74
C ALA A 156 -8.30 3.80 -0.28
N ALA A 157 -9.07 4.49 -1.10
CA ALA A 157 -9.78 3.89 -2.22
C ALA A 157 -9.54 4.69 -3.49
N ILE A 158 -9.42 3.98 -4.60
CA ILE A 158 -9.21 4.53 -5.94
C ILE A 158 -10.29 3.96 -6.86
N LEU A 159 -11.02 4.86 -7.52
CA LEU A 159 -12.02 4.51 -8.52
C LEU A 159 -11.41 4.65 -9.90
N LEU A 160 -11.38 3.54 -10.65
CA LEU A 160 -10.87 3.49 -12.02
C LEU A 160 -11.99 3.39 -13.03
N GLU A 161 -11.84 4.11 -14.15
CA GLU A 161 -12.74 4.08 -15.30
C GLU A 161 -11.95 4.07 -16.62
N PRO A 162 -12.58 3.71 -17.76
CA PRO A 162 -11.95 3.89 -19.06
C PRO A 162 -11.58 5.35 -19.30
N SER A 163 -10.41 5.59 -19.87
CA SER A 163 -10.01 6.90 -20.40
C SER A 163 -10.41 7.02 -21.86
N SER A 164 -10.89 8.19 -22.27
CA SER A 164 -11.18 8.47 -23.69
C SER A 164 -9.88 8.67 -24.49
N VAL A 165 -10.01 8.66 -25.82
CA VAL A 165 -8.85 8.87 -26.72
C VAL A 165 -8.27 10.28 -26.55
N GLN A 166 -9.10 11.26 -26.18
CA GLN A 166 -8.70 12.65 -25.98
C GLN A 166 -8.02 12.88 -24.62
N GLU A 167 -8.23 11.98 -23.67
CA GLU A 167 -7.59 12.01 -22.37
C GLU A 167 -6.25 11.25 -22.44
N ASN A 168 -5.19 11.82 -21.92
CA ASN A 168 -3.86 11.20 -21.91
C ASN A 168 -3.67 10.16 -20.78
N ASN A 169 -4.69 9.93 -19.96
CA ASN A 169 -4.60 9.01 -18.83
C ASN A 169 -4.37 7.56 -19.28
N GLU A 170 -3.33 6.96 -18.78
CA GLU A 170 -2.94 5.61 -19.21
C GLU A 170 -2.07 4.90 -18.17
N LEU A 171 -2.31 3.60 -17.97
CA LEU A 171 -1.30 2.73 -17.40
C LEU A 171 -0.33 2.31 -18.51
N LEU A 172 0.90 2.80 -18.43
CA LEU A 172 1.94 2.63 -19.45
C LEU A 172 2.71 1.32 -19.28
N TYR A 173 3.03 0.98 -18.03
CA TYR A 173 3.87 -0.18 -17.73
C TYR A 173 3.57 -0.77 -16.38
N HIS A 174 3.68 -2.10 -16.28
CA HIS A 174 3.66 -2.84 -15.02
C HIS A 174 4.74 -3.92 -15.04
N SER A 175 5.39 -4.13 -13.91
CA SER A 175 6.33 -5.24 -13.73
C SER A 175 6.35 -5.69 -12.29
N MET A 176 6.38 -7.00 -12.07
CA MET A 176 6.49 -7.60 -10.77
C MET A 176 7.37 -8.86 -10.84
N ASN A 177 8.14 -9.10 -9.78
CA ASN A 177 8.94 -10.31 -9.60
C ASN A 177 8.85 -10.78 -8.14
N THR A 178 8.84 -12.10 -7.93
CA THR A 178 8.84 -12.72 -6.59
C THR A 178 10.13 -13.50 -6.38
N PHE A 179 10.67 -13.39 -5.17
CA PHE A 179 11.95 -14.00 -4.73
C PHE A 179 11.71 -14.83 -3.47
N PRO A 180 11.33 -16.11 -3.61
CA PRO A 180 10.92 -16.96 -2.48
C PRO A 180 11.98 -17.16 -1.39
N SER A 181 13.25 -16.95 -1.72
CA SER A 181 14.36 -16.98 -0.73
C SER A 181 14.19 -15.94 0.39
N GLY A 182 13.34 -14.94 0.20
CA GLY A 182 13.03 -13.92 1.20
C GLY A 182 11.74 -14.17 1.99
N SER A 183 11.11 -15.34 1.84
CA SER A 183 9.77 -15.60 2.41
C SER A 183 9.72 -15.55 3.95
N SER A 184 10.82 -15.86 4.63
CA SER A 184 10.92 -15.82 6.09
C SER A 184 11.49 -14.52 6.66
N TYR A 185 11.84 -13.54 5.79
CA TYR A 185 12.44 -12.29 6.28
C TYR A 185 11.42 -11.30 6.83
N THR A 186 10.15 -11.48 6.49
CA THR A 186 9.05 -10.63 6.95
C THR A 186 7.80 -11.48 7.00
N GLU A 187 7.25 -11.72 8.19
CA GLU A 187 6.15 -12.67 8.35
C GLU A 187 5.24 -12.35 9.54
N VAL A 188 4.00 -12.79 9.43
CA VAL A 188 3.08 -13.11 10.51
C VAL A 188 2.69 -14.56 10.30
N ARG A 189 3.13 -15.47 11.16
CA ARG A 189 2.96 -16.93 10.98
C ARG A 189 1.59 -17.44 11.35
N GLY A 190 0.89 -16.72 12.22
CA GLY A 190 -0.43 -17.08 12.73
C GLY A 190 -1.57 -16.78 11.76
N GLY A 191 -2.73 -17.31 12.07
CA GLY A 191 -3.97 -17.09 11.31
C GLY A 191 -4.16 -17.97 10.07
N GLY A 192 -3.09 -18.61 9.56
CA GLY A 192 -3.14 -19.57 8.45
C GLY A 192 -3.02 -21.02 8.93
N THR A 193 -2.75 -21.93 7.97
CA THR A 193 -2.64 -23.38 8.27
C THR A 193 -1.37 -23.75 9.00
N MET A 194 -0.26 -22.96 8.80
CA MET A 194 1.03 -23.26 9.43
C MET A 194 0.99 -23.12 10.97
N ARG A 195 0.34 -22.07 11.45
CA ARG A 195 0.15 -21.74 12.87
C ARG A 195 -1.34 -21.47 13.15
N HIS A 196 -2.15 -22.48 12.85
CA HIS A 196 -3.58 -22.42 13.15
C HIS A 196 -3.82 -22.39 14.67
N PRO A 197 -4.84 -21.67 15.20
CA PRO A 197 -5.14 -21.65 16.65
C PRO A 197 -5.29 -23.02 17.29
N GLN A 198 -5.76 -24.03 16.58
CA GLN A 198 -5.86 -25.42 17.06
C GLN A 198 -4.55 -26.20 17.07
N ASN A 199 -3.48 -25.65 16.47
CA ASN A 199 -2.18 -26.29 16.52
C ASN A 199 -1.54 -26.00 17.90
N PRO A 200 -1.22 -27.03 18.73
CA PRO A 200 -0.68 -26.84 20.07
C PRO A 200 0.70 -26.13 20.10
N LYS A 201 1.36 -26.02 18.95
CA LYS A 201 2.62 -25.28 18.79
C LYS A 201 2.42 -23.80 18.48
N THR A 202 1.16 -23.34 18.27
CA THR A 202 0.86 -21.95 18.00
C THR A 202 0.96 -21.13 19.29
N LYS A 203 1.70 -20.04 19.22
CA LYS A 203 1.87 -19.08 20.33
C LYS A 203 1.26 -17.74 19.94
N LEU A 204 1.03 -16.87 20.93
CA LEU A 204 0.52 -15.52 20.71
C LEU A 204 1.45 -14.72 19.79
N GLU A 205 2.75 -14.87 19.97
CA GLU A 205 3.78 -14.19 19.15
C GLU A 205 3.74 -14.56 17.67
N ASP A 206 3.18 -15.73 17.31
CA ASP A 206 3.01 -16.12 15.92
C ASP A 206 2.03 -15.18 15.16
N ASN A 207 1.17 -14.46 15.89
CA ASN A 207 0.23 -13.49 15.33
C ASN A 207 0.80 -12.06 15.27
N LEU A 208 2.04 -11.87 15.71
CA LEU A 208 2.71 -10.58 15.67
C LEU A 208 3.68 -10.52 14.48
N PHE A 209 3.91 -9.32 13.99
CA PHE A 209 4.82 -9.07 12.89
C PHE A 209 6.27 -9.27 13.35
N SER A 210 7.01 -10.03 12.56
CA SER A 210 8.44 -10.25 12.73
C SER A 210 9.21 -9.92 11.45
N MET A 211 10.40 -9.34 11.59
CA MET A 211 11.19 -8.88 10.45
C MET A 211 12.70 -8.98 10.69
N ASP A 212 13.41 -9.59 9.72
CA ASP A 212 14.86 -9.38 9.55
C ASP A 212 15.07 -8.13 8.67
N GLY A 213 15.05 -6.95 9.29
CA GLY A 213 15.16 -5.68 8.58
C GLY A 213 16.37 -5.55 7.67
N PRO A 214 17.62 -5.87 8.12
CA PRO A 214 18.80 -5.86 7.29
C PRO A 214 18.72 -6.78 6.07
N ALA A 215 18.23 -8.01 6.22
CA ALA A 215 18.10 -8.96 5.11
C ALA A 215 17.05 -8.48 4.08
N VAL A 216 15.89 -8.04 4.55
CA VAL A 216 14.85 -7.43 3.70
C VAL A 216 15.40 -6.23 2.93
N TYR A 217 16.04 -5.28 3.61
CA TYR A 217 16.56 -4.08 2.98
C TYR A 217 17.58 -4.39 1.88
N LYS A 218 18.50 -5.35 2.13
CA LYS A 218 19.53 -5.76 1.16
C LYS A 218 18.92 -6.32 -0.13
N ILE A 219 17.95 -7.25 0.00
CA ILE A 219 17.32 -7.86 -1.18
C ILE A 219 16.38 -6.87 -1.87
N ALA A 220 15.58 -6.11 -1.13
CA ALA A 220 14.65 -5.11 -1.63
C ALA A 220 15.38 -4.05 -2.48
N ARG A 221 16.43 -3.44 -1.94
CA ARG A 221 17.23 -2.42 -2.65
C ARG A 221 17.75 -2.93 -4.00
N LYS A 222 18.30 -4.17 -4.04
CA LYS A 222 18.80 -4.79 -5.25
C LYS A 222 17.69 -4.99 -6.30
N GLN A 223 16.52 -5.47 -5.87
CA GLN A 223 15.44 -5.82 -6.80
C GLN A 223 14.70 -4.57 -7.28
N ILE A 224 14.47 -3.60 -6.41
CA ILE A 224 13.89 -2.31 -6.78
C ILE A 224 14.73 -1.60 -7.84
N TYR A 225 16.06 -1.57 -7.66
CA TYR A 225 16.94 -0.97 -8.66
C TYR A 225 16.84 -1.65 -10.04
N LYS A 226 16.77 -3.00 -10.07
CA LYS A 226 16.59 -3.75 -11.32
C LYS A 226 15.25 -3.44 -11.98
N ILE A 227 14.17 -3.39 -11.20
CA ILE A 227 12.83 -3.08 -11.71
C ILE A 227 12.80 -1.66 -12.25
N LEU A 228 13.37 -0.68 -11.54
CA LEU A 228 13.47 0.69 -12.01
C LEU A 228 14.19 0.78 -13.36
N LEU A 229 15.37 0.20 -13.48
CA LEU A 229 16.12 0.21 -14.75
C LEU A 229 15.32 -0.46 -15.89
N LYS A 230 14.65 -1.58 -15.61
CA LYS A 230 13.80 -2.26 -16.58
C LYS A 230 12.63 -1.36 -17.01
N THR A 231 12.00 -0.67 -16.10
CA THR A 231 10.88 0.25 -16.37
C THR A 231 11.31 1.40 -17.26
N LEU A 232 12.42 2.06 -16.93
CA LEU A 232 12.97 3.17 -17.72
C LEU A 232 13.29 2.73 -19.16
N ARG A 233 13.98 1.60 -19.33
CA ARG A 233 14.34 1.04 -20.63
C ARG A 233 13.10 0.65 -21.46
N ALA A 234 12.13 -0.02 -20.85
CA ALA A 234 10.94 -0.52 -21.54
C ALA A 234 10.06 0.62 -22.08
N ASN A 235 10.14 1.80 -21.47
CA ASN A 235 9.36 2.97 -21.88
C ASN A 235 10.20 4.03 -22.60
N SER A 236 11.50 3.78 -22.82
CA SER A 236 12.44 4.73 -23.44
C SER A 236 12.45 6.09 -22.76
N ILE A 237 12.38 6.10 -21.43
CA ILE A 237 12.38 7.29 -20.57
C ILE A 237 13.57 7.29 -19.61
N THR A 238 13.85 8.46 -19.05
CA THR A 238 14.84 8.68 -18.02
C THR A 238 14.16 8.93 -16.67
N LYS A 239 14.91 9.10 -15.60
CA LYS A 239 14.36 9.45 -14.27
C LYS A 239 13.82 10.87 -14.24
N GLU A 240 14.39 11.74 -15.05
CA GLU A 240 14.03 13.14 -15.21
C GLU A 240 12.64 13.31 -15.82
N ASP A 241 12.20 12.33 -16.63
CA ASP A 241 10.87 12.31 -17.26
C ASP A 241 9.76 11.88 -16.28
N ILE A 242 10.13 11.27 -15.13
CA ILE A 242 9.18 10.89 -14.09
C ILE A 242 8.93 12.11 -13.18
N ASP A 243 7.71 12.60 -13.16
CA ASP A 243 7.33 13.74 -12.31
C ASP A 243 7.27 13.33 -10.83
N TRP A 244 6.67 12.17 -10.55
CA TRP A 244 6.44 11.70 -9.19
C TRP A 244 6.76 10.23 -9.01
N VAL A 245 7.42 9.92 -7.90
CA VAL A 245 7.64 8.56 -7.39
C VAL A 245 6.87 8.40 -6.09
N ILE A 246 5.98 7.42 -6.06
CA ILE A 246 5.23 7.02 -4.87
C ILE A 246 5.74 5.65 -4.43
N PRO A 247 6.73 5.60 -3.55
CA PRO A 247 7.22 4.34 -3.03
C PRO A 247 6.28 3.77 -1.96
N HIS A 248 6.27 2.46 -1.80
CA HIS A 248 5.76 1.88 -0.57
C HIS A 248 6.51 2.47 0.63
N GLN A 249 5.75 2.94 1.62
CA GLN A 249 6.26 3.61 2.81
C GLN A 249 6.75 2.58 3.85
N ALA A 250 7.78 1.78 3.45
CA ALA A 250 8.28 0.68 4.28
C ALA A 250 9.05 1.17 5.52
N SER A 251 9.89 2.18 5.36
CA SER A 251 10.60 2.93 6.41
C SER A 251 11.19 4.22 5.82
N GLY A 252 11.54 5.20 6.63
CA GLY A 252 12.17 6.43 6.18
C GLY A 252 13.45 6.18 5.36
N LYS A 253 14.29 5.22 5.81
CA LYS A 253 15.50 4.81 5.06
C LYS A 253 15.17 4.16 3.71
N ALA A 254 14.10 3.39 3.63
CA ALA A 254 13.68 2.78 2.37
C ALA A 254 13.16 3.84 1.39
N VAL A 255 12.42 4.85 1.85
CA VAL A 255 11.97 5.98 1.02
C VAL A 255 13.16 6.84 0.59
N GLU A 256 14.08 7.17 1.50
CA GLU A 256 15.29 7.94 1.18
C GLU A 256 16.19 7.24 0.16
N ALA A 257 16.16 5.90 0.11
CA ALA A 257 16.95 5.14 -0.87
C ALA A 257 16.56 5.44 -2.33
N TYR A 258 15.35 5.91 -2.61
CA TYR A 258 14.95 6.33 -3.97
C TYR A 258 15.67 7.63 -4.37
N VAL A 259 15.95 8.51 -3.43
CA VAL A 259 16.77 9.72 -3.65
C VAL A 259 18.25 9.36 -3.73
N SER A 260 18.81 8.74 -2.68
CA SER A 260 20.24 8.54 -2.52
C SER A 260 20.83 7.50 -3.49
N ALA A 261 20.15 6.36 -3.67
CA ALA A 261 20.59 5.26 -4.55
C ALA A 261 19.79 5.17 -5.85
N GLY A 262 18.53 5.55 -5.84
CA GLY A 262 17.66 5.60 -7.02
C GLY A 262 18.02 6.75 -7.95
N GLY A 263 18.61 7.84 -7.43
CA GLY A 263 19.03 9.01 -8.17
C GLY A 263 17.87 9.92 -8.59
N PHE A 264 16.72 9.83 -7.91
CA PHE A 264 15.64 10.81 -8.06
C PHE A 264 15.92 12.08 -7.26
N LYS A 265 15.42 13.21 -7.71
CA LYS A 265 15.43 14.43 -6.90
C LYS A 265 14.50 14.29 -5.71
N LYS A 266 14.85 14.81 -4.55
CA LYS A 266 14.01 14.71 -3.33
C LYS A 266 12.57 15.18 -3.58
N ARG A 267 12.38 16.22 -4.38
CA ARG A 267 11.05 16.77 -4.73
C ARG A 267 10.16 15.80 -5.55
N GLN A 268 10.75 14.81 -6.23
CA GLN A 268 10.00 13.82 -7.03
C GLN A 268 9.48 12.67 -6.17
N VAL A 269 10.08 12.43 -5.00
CA VAL A 269 9.74 11.28 -4.14
C VAL A 269 8.76 11.73 -3.06
N LEU A 270 7.55 11.18 -3.09
CA LEU A 270 6.53 11.49 -2.11
C LEU A 270 6.72 10.63 -0.86
N GLU A 271 6.80 11.29 0.27
CA GLU A 271 7.03 10.72 1.58
C GLU A 271 5.85 11.04 2.50
N THR A 272 5.29 10.03 3.14
CA THR A 272 4.19 10.15 4.10
C THR A 272 4.43 9.32 5.37
N ILE A 273 5.51 8.53 5.39
CA ILE A 273 5.85 7.65 6.51
C ILE A 273 6.09 8.40 7.80
N SER A 274 6.64 9.61 7.73
CA SER A 274 6.89 10.44 8.91
C SER A 274 5.63 10.78 9.70
N LYS A 275 4.48 10.89 9.01
CA LYS A 275 3.20 11.30 9.57
C LYS A 275 2.20 10.17 9.80
N PHE A 276 2.35 9.06 9.06
CA PHE A 276 1.34 7.99 9.11
C PHE A 276 1.95 6.63 9.47
N GLY A 277 3.28 6.51 9.52
CA GLY A 277 3.93 5.22 9.65
C GLY A 277 3.73 4.35 8.41
N ASN A 278 4.07 3.08 8.52
CA ASN A 278 3.82 2.08 7.49
C ASN A 278 2.39 1.55 7.62
N CYS A 279 1.49 1.98 6.75
CA CYS A 279 0.11 1.49 6.67
C CYS A 279 -0.01 0.29 5.70
N VAL A 280 0.96 -0.61 5.69
CA VAL A 280 0.99 -1.84 4.88
C VAL A 280 0.65 -1.56 3.41
N ALA A 281 -0.35 -2.23 2.83
CA ALA A 281 -0.76 -2.03 1.44
C ALA A 281 -1.45 -0.68 1.19
N ALA A 282 -2.09 -0.11 2.21
CA ALA A 282 -2.74 1.19 2.11
C ALA A 282 -1.74 2.35 1.94
N SER A 283 -0.46 2.17 2.26
CA SER A 283 0.56 3.23 2.16
C SER A 283 0.65 3.88 0.78
N VAL A 284 0.66 3.08 -0.29
CA VAL A 284 0.78 3.59 -1.67
C VAL A 284 -0.45 4.37 -2.11
N PRO A 285 -1.69 3.82 -2.02
CA PRO A 285 -2.88 4.56 -2.42
C PRO A 285 -3.19 5.74 -1.49
N MET A 286 -2.84 5.70 -0.21
CA MET A 286 -2.94 6.86 0.69
C MET A 286 -2.04 8.00 0.21
N THR A 287 -0.76 7.72 -0.09
CA THR A 287 0.18 8.72 -0.59
C THR A 287 -0.29 9.30 -1.93
N LEU A 288 -0.81 8.45 -2.83
CA LEU A 288 -1.37 8.87 -4.11
C LEU A 288 -2.58 9.79 -3.91
N ALA A 289 -3.55 9.38 -3.08
CA ALA A 289 -4.76 10.15 -2.83
C ALA A 289 -4.44 11.51 -2.17
N ILE A 290 -3.55 11.54 -1.18
CA ILE A 290 -3.10 12.79 -0.55
C ILE A 290 -2.48 13.72 -1.60
N ALA A 291 -1.59 13.21 -2.45
CA ALA A 291 -0.94 14.03 -3.46
C ALA A 291 -1.91 14.58 -4.53
N LEU A 292 -2.96 13.83 -4.84
CA LEU A 292 -4.03 14.27 -5.73
C LEU A 292 -4.92 15.34 -5.06
N GLU A 293 -5.34 15.14 -3.81
CA GLU A 293 -6.12 16.12 -3.03
C GLU A 293 -5.34 17.43 -2.84
N GLU A 294 -4.05 17.36 -2.59
CA GLU A 294 -3.14 18.52 -2.47
C GLU A 294 -2.79 19.14 -3.83
N LYS A 295 -3.29 18.60 -4.94
CA LYS A 295 -3.01 19.05 -6.31
C LYS A 295 -1.51 19.09 -6.65
N LYS A 296 -0.72 18.26 -5.99
CA LYS A 296 0.70 18.05 -6.33
C LYS A 296 0.81 17.35 -7.68
N ILE A 297 0.08 16.25 -7.84
CA ILE A 297 0.00 15.50 -9.10
C ILE A 297 -1.03 16.17 -9.99
N LYS A 298 -0.62 16.49 -11.23
CA LYS A 298 -1.43 17.18 -12.23
C LYS A 298 -1.70 16.27 -13.41
N ARG A 299 -2.67 16.64 -14.24
CA ARG A 299 -2.91 15.95 -15.52
C ARG A 299 -1.65 15.95 -16.38
N ASP A 300 -1.42 14.83 -17.04
CA ASP A 300 -0.26 14.50 -17.87
C ASP A 300 1.03 14.13 -17.08
N ASP A 301 1.08 14.29 -15.76
CA ASP A 301 2.23 13.87 -14.97
C ASP A 301 2.49 12.36 -15.10
N LEU A 302 3.77 11.99 -15.23
CA LEU A 302 4.23 10.61 -15.13
C LEU A 302 4.44 10.22 -13.67
N VAL A 303 3.67 9.25 -13.20
CA VAL A 303 3.68 8.79 -11.81
C VAL A 303 4.17 7.34 -11.76
N LEU A 304 5.21 7.09 -10.99
CA LEU A 304 5.74 5.76 -10.73
C LEU A 304 5.33 5.28 -9.33
N LEU A 305 4.42 4.31 -9.28
CA LEU A 305 4.11 3.55 -8.06
C LEU A 305 5.11 2.39 -7.97
N ILE A 306 5.83 2.24 -6.86
CA ILE A 306 6.90 1.24 -6.77
C ILE A 306 7.08 0.76 -5.32
N GLY A 307 7.37 -0.52 -5.14
CA GLY A 307 7.60 -1.03 -3.80
C GLY A 307 7.96 -2.49 -3.72
N THR A 308 8.02 -2.97 -2.49
CA THR A 308 8.19 -4.39 -2.15
C THR A 308 7.08 -4.84 -1.21
N GLY A 309 6.79 -6.13 -1.22
CA GLY A 309 5.93 -6.80 -0.27
C GLY A 309 6.65 -8.01 0.32
N ALA A 310 6.18 -8.50 1.47
CA ALA A 310 6.68 -9.73 2.06
C ALA A 310 6.60 -10.89 1.05
N GLY A 311 7.56 -11.82 1.12
CA GLY A 311 7.58 -12.95 0.22
C GLY A 311 8.93 -13.28 -0.43
N LEU A 312 9.92 -12.47 -0.76
CA LEU A 312 9.83 -11.05 -1.04
C LEU A 312 9.32 -10.84 -2.47
N SER A 313 8.38 -9.95 -2.66
CA SER A 313 7.99 -9.51 -3.99
C SER A 313 8.41 -8.05 -4.20
N ALA A 314 8.72 -7.68 -5.45
CA ALA A 314 9.04 -6.31 -5.84
C ALA A 314 8.28 -5.98 -7.12
N GLY A 315 7.70 -4.78 -7.21
CA GLY A 315 6.89 -4.41 -8.36
C GLY A 315 6.74 -2.91 -8.52
N CYS A 316 6.32 -2.52 -9.71
CA CYS A 316 5.99 -1.14 -10.03
C CYS A 316 4.88 -1.04 -11.08
N THR A 317 4.23 0.11 -11.08
CA THR A 317 3.31 0.55 -12.14
C THR A 317 3.67 1.97 -12.52
N LEU A 318 3.88 2.22 -13.81
CA LEU A 318 4.05 3.55 -14.38
C LEU A 318 2.74 3.97 -15.04
N LEU A 319 2.24 5.11 -14.66
CA LEU A 319 1.00 5.65 -15.22
C LEU A 319 1.19 7.12 -15.62
N ARG A 320 0.41 7.56 -16.59
CA ARG A 320 0.16 8.96 -16.90
C ARG A 320 -1.19 9.33 -16.29
N TYR A 321 -1.18 10.36 -15.43
CA TYR A 321 -2.37 10.82 -14.71
C TYR A 321 -3.19 11.82 -15.51
#